data_077c2e965e8231ef6da6fc17703a7f9c
#
_entry.id   077c2e965e8231ef6da6fc17703a7f9c
#
_cell.length_a   1.000
_cell.length_b   1.000
_cell.length_c   1.000
_cell.angle_alpha   90.00
_cell.angle_beta   90.00
_cell.angle_gamma   90.00
#
_symmetry.space_group_name_H-M   'P 1'
#
loop_
_entity.id
_entity.type
_entity.pdbx_description
1 polymer ?
#
loop_
_entity_poly.entity_id
_entity_poly.type
_entity_poly.pdbx_seq_one_letter_code
_entity_poly.pdbx_strand_id
1 'polypeptide(L)'
;MKRKFLIASHGNLAKGFQSSLDILADKGKELAVINAYVTPEDYTLIIQTFLQSLGAEEQAIILTDLYGGSVNQKIVQEVMTTKPDNVFIISNANLAIALSLIFLKEGEKLTKEDIQAAIAEAQIQFVELNPSNEEENFF
;
A
#
# COMPACT_ATOMS: atom_id res chain seq x y z
N MET A 1 -6.24 -16.96 -0.77
CA MET A 1 -6.65 -15.90 -1.71
C MET A 1 -5.44 -15.05 -2.06
N LYS A 2 -5.24 -14.79 -3.33
CA LYS A 2 -4.10 -13.99 -3.80
C LYS A 2 -4.36 -12.50 -3.59
N ARG A 3 -3.32 -11.76 -3.23
CA ARG A 3 -3.37 -10.30 -3.06
C ARG A 3 -2.58 -9.62 -4.16
N LYS A 4 -3.18 -8.58 -4.73
CA LYS A 4 -2.51 -7.69 -5.67
C LYS A 4 -2.31 -6.33 -5.03
N PHE A 5 -1.14 -5.77 -5.20
CA PHE A 5 -0.79 -4.49 -4.58
C PHE A 5 -0.56 -3.43 -5.65
N LEU A 6 -1.11 -2.24 -5.41
CA LEU A 6 -0.83 -1.05 -6.18
C LEU A 6 -0.37 0.03 -5.20
N ILE A 7 0.76 0.67 -5.51
CA ILE A 7 1.26 1.79 -4.73
C ILE A 7 1.22 3.02 -5.62
N ALA A 8 0.52 4.06 -5.17
CA ALA A 8 0.35 5.28 -5.93
C ALA A 8 0.82 6.48 -5.12
N SER A 9 1.63 7.34 -5.71
CA SER A 9 2.21 8.47 -5.02
C SER A 9 2.42 9.67 -5.94
N HIS A 10 2.62 10.83 -5.33
CA HIS A 10 3.22 11.97 -6.01
C HIS A 10 4.70 11.64 -6.27
N GLY A 11 5.17 11.93 -7.48
CA GLY A 11 6.57 11.71 -7.81
C GLY A 11 6.97 10.24 -7.73
N ASN A 12 8.23 9.99 -7.46
CA ASN A 12 8.81 8.65 -7.51
C ASN A 12 8.76 7.87 -6.18
N LEU A 13 7.94 8.29 -5.23
CA LEU A 13 7.85 7.59 -3.94
C LEU A 13 7.36 6.15 -4.11
N ALA A 14 6.37 5.92 -4.96
CA ALA A 14 5.85 4.57 -5.20
C ALA A 14 6.95 3.65 -5.76
N LYS A 15 7.75 4.14 -6.69
CA LYS A 15 8.91 3.42 -7.22
C LYS A 15 9.92 3.12 -6.13
N GLY A 16 10.12 4.06 -5.19
CA GLY A 16 10.98 3.86 -4.04
C GLY A 16 10.46 2.76 -3.11
N PHE A 17 9.16 2.72 -2.85
CA PHE A 17 8.53 1.61 -2.13
C PHE A 17 8.83 0.27 -2.80
N GLN A 18 8.65 0.21 -4.11
CA GLN A 18 8.92 -1.00 -4.88
C GLN A 18 10.38 -1.46 -4.70
N SER A 19 11.32 -0.53 -4.80
CA SER A 19 12.74 -0.80 -4.59
C SER A 19 13.02 -1.33 -3.19
N SER A 20 12.48 -0.67 -2.16
CA SER A 20 12.69 -1.07 -0.78
C SER A 20 12.06 -2.43 -0.48
N LEU A 21 10.86 -2.68 -0.98
CA LEU A 21 10.18 -3.96 -0.76
C LEU A 21 10.87 -5.10 -1.50
N ASP A 22 11.53 -4.81 -2.61
CA ASP A 22 12.33 -5.80 -3.30
C ASP A 22 13.52 -6.23 -2.44
N ILE A 23 14.20 -5.27 -1.82
CA ILE A 23 15.33 -5.55 -0.93
C ILE A 23 14.87 -6.29 0.33
N LEU A 24 13.78 -5.83 0.95
CA LEU A 24 13.33 -6.34 2.24
C LEU A 24 12.61 -7.68 2.17
N ALA A 25 11.89 -7.94 1.07
CA ALA A 25 10.97 -9.06 0.98
C ALA A 25 11.01 -9.79 -0.36
N ASP A 26 11.84 -9.36 -1.30
CA ASP A 26 11.91 -9.91 -2.66
C ASP A 26 10.53 -9.88 -3.36
N LYS A 27 9.75 -8.81 -3.12
CA LYS A 27 8.38 -8.67 -3.61
C LYS A 27 8.19 -7.49 -4.57
N GLY A 28 9.25 -6.73 -4.87
CA GLY A 28 9.12 -5.53 -5.69
C GLY A 28 8.50 -5.79 -7.05
N LYS A 29 8.87 -6.88 -7.70
CA LYS A 29 8.39 -7.22 -9.05
C LYS A 29 6.90 -7.53 -9.12
N GLU A 30 6.30 -7.89 -7.99
CA GLU A 30 4.88 -8.23 -7.90
C GLU A 30 4.00 -7.02 -7.66
N LEU A 31 4.60 -5.83 -7.47
CA LEU A 31 3.88 -4.62 -7.12
C LEU A 31 3.67 -3.75 -8.35
N ALA A 32 2.44 -3.26 -8.53
CA ALA A 32 2.15 -2.22 -9.50
C ALA A 32 2.41 -0.86 -8.86
N VAL A 33 2.93 0.09 -9.62
CA VAL A 33 3.23 1.43 -9.11
C VAL A 33 2.67 2.50 -10.04
N ILE A 34 2.26 3.62 -9.44
CA ILE A 34 1.91 4.85 -10.13
C ILE A 34 2.74 5.96 -9.52
N ASN A 35 3.58 6.59 -10.35
CA ASN A 35 4.38 7.75 -9.97
C ASN A 35 3.73 8.98 -10.61
N ALA A 36 2.69 9.51 -9.94
CA ALA A 36 1.89 10.61 -10.48
C ALA A 36 2.74 11.86 -10.63
N TYR A 37 2.47 12.63 -11.68
CA TYR A 37 3.10 13.92 -11.95
C TYR A 37 4.58 13.87 -12.34
N VAL A 38 5.15 12.69 -12.51
CA VAL A 38 6.50 12.55 -13.09
C VAL A 38 6.44 12.85 -14.58
N THR A 39 5.35 12.47 -15.22
CA THR A 39 5.04 12.82 -16.61
C THR A 39 3.69 13.51 -16.65
N PRO A 40 3.33 14.23 -17.75
CA PRO A 40 2.01 14.85 -17.87
C PRO A 40 0.87 13.86 -18.14
N GLU A 41 1.16 12.58 -18.27
CA GLU A 41 0.14 11.58 -18.58
C GLU A 41 -0.87 11.42 -17.47
N ASP A 42 -2.13 11.21 -17.85
CA ASP A 42 -3.21 10.89 -16.92
C ASP A 42 -3.10 9.41 -16.53
N TYR A 43 -3.00 9.18 -15.25
CA TYR A 43 -2.84 7.81 -14.72
C TYR A 43 -4.17 7.08 -14.47
N THR A 44 -5.31 7.67 -14.85
CA THR A 44 -6.63 7.05 -14.66
C THR A 44 -6.71 5.67 -15.30
N LEU A 45 -6.19 5.52 -16.51
CA LEU A 45 -6.23 4.25 -17.23
C LEU A 45 -5.43 3.15 -16.49
N ILE A 46 -4.33 3.53 -15.87
CA ILE A 46 -3.52 2.58 -15.08
C ILE A 46 -4.33 2.04 -13.91
N ILE A 47 -5.05 2.93 -13.21
CA ILE A 47 -5.93 2.52 -12.10
C ILE A 47 -7.01 1.58 -12.60
N GLN A 48 -7.68 1.95 -13.67
CA GLN A 48 -8.76 1.15 -14.23
C GLN A 48 -8.27 -0.22 -14.70
N THR A 49 -7.13 -0.27 -15.35
CA THR A 49 -6.52 -1.52 -15.81
C THR A 49 -6.19 -2.43 -14.62
N PHE A 50 -5.63 -1.87 -13.56
CA PHE A 50 -5.34 -2.62 -12.34
C PHE A 50 -6.62 -3.23 -11.74
N LEU A 51 -7.67 -2.41 -11.61
CA LEU A 51 -8.94 -2.87 -11.04
C LEU A 51 -9.60 -3.94 -11.91
N GLN A 52 -9.54 -3.77 -13.23
CA GLN A 52 -10.10 -4.75 -14.17
C GLN A 52 -9.34 -6.06 -14.18
N SER A 53 -8.07 -6.03 -13.82
CA SER A 53 -7.24 -7.24 -13.77
C SER A 53 -7.54 -8.12 -12.55
N LEU A 54 -8.33 -7.61 -11.59
CA LEU A 54 -8.62 -8.30 -10.35
C LEU A 54 -9.59 -9.45 -10.58
N GLY A 55 -9.15 -10.66 -10.29
CA GLY A 55 -10.00 -11.85 -10.39
C GLY A 55 -10.94 -11.99 -9.20
N ALA A 56 -11.95 -12.86 -9.35
CA ALA A 56 -12.96 -13.08 -8.32
C ALA A 56 -12.38 -13.60 -7.00
N GLU A 57 -11.27 -14.32 -7.08
CA GLU A 57 -10.60 -14.91 -5.91
C GLU A 57 -9.38 -14.10 -5.48
N GLU A 58 -9.31 -12.83 -5.87
CA GLU A 58 -8.19 -11.96 -5.54
C GLU A 58 -8.66 -10.76 -4.73
N GLN A 59 -7.77 -10.27 -3.86
CA GLN A 59 -7.96 -9.01 -3.15
C GLN A 59 -6.95 -8.00 -3.64
N ALA A 60 -7.36 -6.73 -3.73
CA ALA A 60 -6.45 -5.65 -4.03
C ALA A 60 -6.21 -4.80 -2.79
N ILE A 61 -4.97 -4.44 -2.58
CA ILE A 61 -4.56 -3.49 -1.56
C ILE A 61 -3.88 -2.34 -2.28
N ILE A 62 -4.44 -1.15 -2.14
CA ILE A 62 -3.93 0.05 -2.78
C ILE A 62 -3.39 0.98 -1.69
N LEU A 63 -2.10 1.26 -1.78
CA LEU A 63 -1.42 2.15 -0.83
C LEU A 63 -1.24 3.51 -1.49
N THR A 64 -1.64 4.57 -0.80
CA THR A 64 -1.47 5.95 -1.28
C THR A 64 -0.62 6.74 -0.31
N ASP A 65 -0.07 7.87 -0.78
CA ASP A 65 0.86 8.66 0.00
C ASP A 65 0.18 9.57 1.03
N LEU A 66 -0.67 10.49 0.61
CA LEU A 66 -1.27 11.46 1.51
C LEU A 66 -2.78 11.30 1.58
N TYR A 67 -3.30 11.09 2.77
CA TYR A 67 -4.74 11.02 2.98
C TYR A 67 -5.39 12.35 2.55
N GLY A 68 -6.37 12.26 1.65
CA GLY A 68 -7.05 13.43 1.12
C GLY A 68 -6.28 14.18 0.04
N GLY A 69 -5.05 13.76 -0.29
CA GLY A 69 -4.30 14.33 -1.40
C GLY A 69 -4.87 13.92 -2.74
N SER A 70 -4.41 14.56 -3.82
CA SER A 70 -4.99 14.35 -5.16
C SER A 70 -4.87 12.91 -5.65
N VAL A 71 -3.76 12.22 -5.33
CA VAL A 71 -3.58 10.82 -5.71
C VAL A 71 -4.58 9.94 -4.97
N ASN A 72 -4.70 10.14 -3.66
CA ASN A 72 -5.67 9.42 -2.84
C ASN A 72 -7.09 9.64 -3.34
N GLN A 73 -7.47 10.89 -3.61
CA GLN A 73 -8.80 11.22 -4.10
C GLN A 73 -9.10 10.54 -5.44
N LYS A 74 -8.13 10.52 -6.35
CA LYS A 74 -8.30 9.89 -7.66
C LYS A 74 -8.52 8.38 -7.52
N ILE A 75 -7.72 7.73 -6.69
CA ILE A 75 -7.85 6.30 -6.41
C ILE A 75 -9.24 6.00 -5.84
N VAL A 76 -9.66 6.74 -4.83
CA VAL A 76 -10.97 6.55 -4.18
C VAL A 76 -12.09 6.71 -5.21
N GLN A 77 -12.01 7.75 -6.04
CA GLN A 77 -13.02 8.01 -7.05
C GLN A 77 -13.14 6.84 -8.03
N GLU A 78 -12.03 6.33 -8.53
CA GLU A 78 -12.05 5.23 -9.50
C GLU A 78 -12.55 3.94 -8.88
N VAL A 79 -12.14 3.64 -7.66
CA VAL A 79 -12.62 2.44 -6.95
C VAL A 79 -14.13 2.53 -6.72
N MET A 80 -14.63 3.68 -6.26
CA MET A 80 -16.07 3.86 -6.02
C MET A 80 -16.90 3.80 -7.30
N THR A 81 -16.35 4.28 -8.42
CA THR A 81 -17.04 4.24 -9.71
C THR A 81 -17.20 2.81 -10.20
N THR A 82 -16.17 1.99 -10.06
CA THR A 82 -16.21 0.59 -10.50
C THR A 82 -16.84 -0.32 -9.46
N LYS A 83 -16.88 0.11 -8.18
CA LYS A 83 -17.39 -0.66 -7.03
C LYS A 83 -16.87 -2.09 -7.00
N PRO A 84 -15.57 -2.33 -7.19
CA PRO A 84 -15.04 -3.68 -7.13
C PRO A 84 -15.11 -4.22 -5.71
N ASP A 85 -15.43 -5.49 -5.59
CA ASP A 85 -15.38 -6.18 -4.31
C ASP A 85 -13.91 -6.45 -3.94
N ASN A 86 -13.64 -6.63 -2.66
CA ASN A 86 -12.32 -7.03 -2.15
C ASN A 86 -11.19 -6.03 -2.45
N VAL A 87 -11.49 -4.74 -2.40
CA VAL A 87 -10.47 -3.68 -2.54
C VAL A 87 -10.35 -2.92 -1.23
N PHE A 88 -9.13 -2.78 -0.73
CA PHE A 88 -8.83 -1.95 0.42
C PHE A 88 -7.89 -0.83 0.00
N ILE A 89 -8.18 0.39 0.46
CA ILE A 89 -7.34 1.58 0.20
C ILE A 89 -6.77 2.04 1.53
N ILE A 90 -5.45 2.20 1.59
CA ILE A 90 -4.74 2.63 2.80
C ILE A 90 -3.91 3.85 2.45
N SER A 91 -4.15 4.95 3.16
CA SER A 91 -3.48 6.23 2.92
C SER A 91 -2.45 6.52 3.99
N ASN A 92 -1.58 7.50 3.75
CA ASN A 92 -0.42 7.79 4.59
C ASN A 92 0.44 6.55 4.79
N ALA A 93 0.58 5.76 3.73
CA ALA A 93 1.24 4.46 3.81
C ALA A 93 2.72 4.60 4.12
N ASN A 94 3.24 3.64 4.86
CA ASN A 94 4.66 3.51 5.16
C ASN A 94 5.13 2.10 4.83
N LEU A 95 6.44 1.85 4.92
CA LEU A 95 6.99 0.53 4.63
C LEU A 95 6.48 -0.54 5.60
N ALA A 96 6.26 -0.16 6.86
CA ALA A 96 5.80 -1.10 7.87
C ALA A 96 4.44 -1.70 7.51
N ILE A 97 3.48 -0.85 7.07
CA ILE A 97 2.17 -1.36 6.69
C ILE A 97 2.24 -2.20 5.42
N ALA A 98 3.08 -1.81 4.46
CA ALA A 98 3.25 -2.58 3.23
C ALA A 98 3.78 -3.99 3.54
N LEU A 99 4.82 -4.08 4.35
CA LEU A 99 5.39 -5.38 4.75
C LEU A 99 4.38 -6.23 5.51
N SER A 100 3.66 -5.62 6.47
CA SER A 100 2.64 -6.33 7.23
C SER A 100 1.59 -6.96 6.32
N LEU A 101 1.09 -6.21 5.35
CA LEU A 101 -0.01 -6.70 4.50
C LEU A 101 0.46 -7.69 3.44
N ILE A 102 1.73 -7.68 3.10
CA ILE A 102 2.29 -8.71 2.22
C ILE A 102 2.30 -10.07 2.91
N PHE A 103 2.68 -10.11 4.19
CA PHE A 103 2.91 -11.36 4.90
C PHE A 103 1.79 -11.79 5.85
N LEU A 104 0.88 -10.89 6.21
CA LEU A 104 -0.19 -11.22 7.16
C LEU A 104 -1.12 -12.27 6.57
N LYS A 105 -1.28 -13.41 7.27
CA LYS A 105 -2.20 -14.46 6.87
C LYS A 105 -2.10 -14.83 5.38
N GLU A 106 -0.88 -15.13 4.93
CA GLU A 106 -0.66 -15.47 3.51
C GLU A 106 -1.61 -16.58 3.06
N GLY A 107 -2.19 -16.41 1.88
CA GLY A 107 -3.13 -17.37 1.30
C GLY A 107 -4.56 -17.22 1.80
N GLU A 108 -4.80 -16.40 2.82
CA GLU A 108 -6.13 -16.19 3.37
C GLU A 108 -6.70 -14.82 2.96
N LYS A 109 -8.01 -14.71 3.00
CA LYS A 109 -8.70 -13.45 2.78
C LYS A 109 -8.50 -12.53 3.98
N LEU A 110 -8.03 -11.31 3.73
CA LEU A 110 -7.95 -10.28 4.77
C LEU A 110 -9.31 -9.65 5.00
N THR A 111 -9.63 -9.40 6.27
CA THR A 111 -10.84 -8.69 6.65
C THR A 111 -10.51 -7.23 6.96
N LYS A 112 -11.54 -6.41 7.07
CA LYS A 112 -11.38 -5.01 7.51
C LYS A 112 -10.68 -4.94 8.86
N GLU A 113 -11.02 -5.84 9.77
CA GLU A 113 -10.42 -5.91 11.11
C GLU A 113 -8.94 -6.26 11.04
N ASP A 114 -8.54 -7.16 10.14
CA ASP A 114 -7.13 -7.47 9.91
C ASP A 114 -6.36 -6.23 9.46
N ILE A 115 -6.93 -5.48 8.53
CA ILE A 115 -6.32 -4.24 8.03
C ILE A 115 -6.18 -3.21 9.14
N GLN A 116 -7.24 -2.99 9.92
CA GLN A 116 -7.22 -2.03 11.02
C GLN A 116 -6.18 -2.40 12.09
N ALA A 117 -6.06 -3.68 12.42
CA ALA A 117 -5.07 -4.16 13.37
C ALA A 117 -3.64 -3.93 12.85
N ALA A 118 -3.41 -4.21 11.58
CA ALA A 118 -2.10 -3.98 10.96
C ALA A 118 -1.73 -2.49 10.96
N ILE A 119 -2.70 -1.61 10.66
CA ILE A 119 -2.48 -0.16 10.70
C ILE A 119 -2.13 0.29 12.11
N ALA A 120 -2.79 -0.24 13.12
CA ALA A 120 -2.51 0.13 14.51
C ALA A 120 -1.08 -0.20 14.92
N GLU A 121 -0.48 -1.25 14.36
CA GLU A 121 0.90 -1.65 14.66
C GLU A 121 1.94 -0.94 13.80
N ALA A 122 1.54 -0.35 12.68
CA ALA A 122 2.46 0.24 11.70
C ALA A 122 2.57 1.76 11.84
N GLN A 123 2.39 2.29 13.03
CA GLN A 123 2.41 3.73 13.28
C GLN A 123 3.82 4.31 13.19
N ILE A 124 3.88 5.58 12.80
CA ILE A 124 5.15 6.30 12.93
C ILE A 124 5.52 6.36 14.40
N GLN A 125 6.81 6.29 14.69
CA GLN A 125 7.32 6.21 16.06
C GLN A 125 8.26 7.35 16.33
N PHE A 126 8.09 8.00 17.47
CA PHE A 126 9.10 8.92 17.99
C PHE A 126 10.16 8.09 18.72
N VAL A 127 11.38 8.13 18.23
CA VAL A 127 12.48 7.38 18.87
C VAL A 127 13.03 8.19 20.04
N GLU A 128 12.81 7.70 21.24
CA GLU A 128 13.34 8.35 22.43
C GLU A 128 14.80 7.98 22.61
N LEU A 129 15.66 9.00 22.77
CA LEU A 129 17.10 8.81 22.92
C LEU A 129 17.44 8.71 24.40
N ASN A 130 16.82 7.76 25.06
CA ASN A 130 17.07 7.47 26.46
C ASN A 130 17.91 6.20 26.55
N PRO A 131 19.18 6.28 27.02
CA PRO A 131 20.06 5.10 27.05
C PRO A 131 19.49 3.88 27.78
N SER A 132 18.64 4.09 28.80
CA SER A 132 18.04 2.98 29.55
C SER A 132 16.98 2.22 28.75
N ASN A 133 16.46 2.80 27.67
CA ASN A 133 15.41 2.18 26.85
C ASN A 133 15.89 1.74 25.48
N GLU A 134 17.08 2.15 25.06
CA GLU A 134 17.58 1.86 23.71
C GLU A 134 17.67 0.36 23.42
N GLU A 135 18.15 -0.41 24.37
CA GLU A 135 18.31 -1.86 24.20
C GLU A 135 16.97 -2.57 24.05
N GLU A 136 15.91 -2.02 24.61
CA GLU A 136 14.56 -2.58 24.52
C GLU A 136 13.89 -2.27 23.19
N ASN A 137 14.29 -1.17 22.54
CA ASN A 137 13.66 -0.67 21.32
C ASN A 137 14.36 -1.13 20.05
N PHE A 138 15.60 -1.57 20.15
CA PHE A 138 16.35 -2.07 19.00
C PHE A 138 16.55 -3.58 19.10
N PHE A 139 16.39 -4.23 17.99
CA PHE A 139 16.56 -5.68 17.89
C PHE A 139 17.65 -6.03 16.90
#